data_61a974d272b2581b1705e7b4f9c4055e
#
_entry.id   61a974d272b2581b1705e7b4f9c4055e
#
_cell.length_a   1.000
_cell.length_b   1.000
_cell.length_c   1.000
_cell.angle_alpha   90.00
_cell.angle_beta   90.00
_cell.angle_gamma   90.00
#
_symmetry.space_group_name_H-M   'P 1'
#
loop_
_entity.id
_entity.type
_entity.pdbx_description
1 polymer ?
#
loop_
_entity_poly.entity_id
_entity_poly.type
_entity_poly.pdbx_seq_one_letter_code
_entity_poly.pdbx_strand_id
1 'polypeptide(L)'
;MNRICRFTQIFFAMKHLNIFLFLIVLNFGAQKTYSQPIRFQASSVSFTDKKENGQWNEWSDFVDAKVLITVDAKKDLITINSSEVQSFKIKAYGEITDNDEVNIVPFECVDNKFSKCNILIITKKKENNRVQFYVTYNEVKFVYNIYSK
;
A
#
# COMPACT_ATOMS: atom_id res chain seq x y z
N MET A 1 -43.56 42.23 -36.36
CA MET A 1 -43.38 42.12 -34.92
C MET A 1 -43.05 40.70 -34.45
N ASN A 2 -42.42 39.83 -35.23
CA ASN A 2 -42.19 38.40 -34.92
C ASN A 2 -40.69 37.96 -34.94
N ARG A 3 -39.74 38.88 -34.94
CA ARG A 3 -38.30 38.52 -34.92
C ARG A 3 -37.65 38.63 -33.55
N ILE A 4 -38.21 39.38 -32.64
CA ILE A 4 -37.65 39.63 -31.30
C ILE A 4 -37.93 38.42 -30.34
N CYS A 5 -39.03 37.70 -30.51
CA CYS A 5 -39.41 36.58 -29.67
C CYS A 5 -38.56 35.31 -29.88
N ARG A 6 -37.93 35.12 -31.06
CA ARG A 6 -37.07 33.94 -31.31
C ARG A 6 -35.68 34.06 -30.69
N PHE A 7 -35.15 35.28 -30.57
CA PHE A 7 -33.81 35.49 -30.01
C PHE A 7 -33.78 35.25 -28.49
N THR A 8 -34.83 35.59 -27.77
CA THR A 8 -34.93 35.36 -26.33
C THR A 8 -35.06 33.85 -25.96
N GLN A 9 -35.73 33.07 -26.81
CA GLN A 9 -35.84 31.60 -26.56
C GLN A 9 -34.51 30.85 -26.78
N ILE A 10 -33.70 31.31 -27.74
CA ILE A 10 -32.38 30.71 -27.99
C ILE A 10 -31.42 31.00 -26.85
N PHE A 11 -31.46 32.19 -26.29
CA PHE A 11 -30.62 32.56 -25.13
C PHE A 11 -30.98 31.80 -23.84
N PHE A 12 -32.26 31.50 -23.67
CA PHE A 12 -32.72 30.72 -22.49
C PHE A 12 -32.33 29.25 -22.64
N ALA A 13 -32.41 28.69 -23.82
CA ALA A 13 -32.00 27.30 -24.10
C ALA A 13 -30.47 27.11 -23.92
N MET A 14 -29.65 28.06 -24.33
CA MET A 14 -28.20 28.02 -24.15
C MET A 14 -27.76 28.07 -22.68
N LYS A 15 -28.47 28.86 -21.82
CA LYS A 15 -28.16 28.88 -20.38
C LYS A 15 -28.43 27.54 -19.69
N HIS A 16 -29.52 26.89 -20.05
CA HIS A 16 -29.89 25.59 -19.48
C HIS A 16 -28.98 24.46 -19.98
N LEU A 17 -28.51 24.56 -21.25
CA LEU A 17 -27.56 23.60 -21.82
C LEU A 17 -26.21 23.65 -21.08
N ASN A 18 -25.70 24.85 -20.78
CA ASN A 18 -24.45 25.01 -20.04
C ASN A 18 -24.53 24.52 -18.59
N ILE A 19 -25.66 24.74 -17.91
CA ILE A 19 -25.88 24.24 -16.55
C ILE A 19 -25.98 22.70 -16.56
N PHE A 20 -26.64 22.11 -17.57
CA PHE A 20 -26.75 20.66 -17.70
C PHE A 20 -25.40 20.01 -18.00
N LEU A 21 -24.57 20.62 -18.85
CA LEU A 21 -23.21 20.18 -19.14
C LEU A 21 -22.31 20.26 -17.88
N PHE A 22 -22.46 21.31 -17.07
CA PHE A 22 -21.71 21.47 -15.81
C PHE A 22 -22.10 20.42 -14.78
N LEU A 23 -23.38 20.06 -14.68
CA LEU A 23 -23.87 18.98 -13.80
C LEU A 23 -23.36 17.59 -14.23
N ILE A 24 -23.18 17.34 -15.52
CA ILE A 24 -22.60 16.08 -16.03
C ILE A 24 -21.13 15.97 -15.64
N VAL A 25 -20.36 17.06 -15.77
CA VAL A 25 -18.93 17.08 -15.40
C VAL A 25 -18.72 16.85 -13.90
N LEU A 26 -19.62 17.37 -13.04
CA LEU A 26 -19.57 17.15 -11.60
C LEU A 26 -19.79 15.68 -11.19
N ASN A 27 -20.55 14.90 -11.98
CA ASN A 27 -20.78 13.49 -11.69
C ASN A 27 -19.60 12.58 -12.09
N PHE A 28 -18.70 13.03 -12.99
CA PHE A 28 -17.51 12.27 -13.37
C PHE A 28 -16.34 12.42 -12.39
N GLY A 29 -16.37 13.40 -11.47
CA GLY A 29 -15.29 13.70 -10.53
C GLY A 29 -15.24 12.82 -9.27
N ALA A 30 -16.20 11.94 -9.04
CA ALA A 30 -16.33 11.17 -7.79
C ALA A 30 -16.07 9.66 -7.95
N GLN A 31 -15.29 9.26 -8.95
CA GLN A 31 -14.83 7.87 -8.99
C GLN A 31 -13.75 7.68 -7.90
N LYS A 32 -14.17 7.13 -6.75
CA LYS A 32 -13.23 6.57 -5.78
C LYS A 32 -12.45 5.47 -6.50
N THR A 33 -11.22 5.77 -6.88
CA THR A 33 -10.26 4.76 -7.36
C THR A 33 -10.01 3.79 -6.21
N TYR A 34 -10.71 2.66 -6.21
CA TYR A 34 -10.46 1.60 -5.25
C TYR A 34 -9.14 0.96 -5.61
N SER A 35 -8.08 1.29 -4.86
CA SER A 35 -6.81 0.57 -4.95
C SER A 35 -7.04 -0.91 -4.66
N GLN A 36 -6.67 -1.76 -5.61
CA GLN A 36 -6.70 -3.21 -5.40
C GLN A 36 -5.60 -3.60 -4.40
N PRO A 37 -5.81 -4.67 -3.61
CA PRO A 37 -4.75 -5.19 -2.75
C PRO A 37 -3.51 -5.56 -3.55
N ILE A 38 -2.36 -5.13 -3.09
CA ILE A 38 -1.07 -5.48 -3.69
C ILE A 38 -0.67 -6.86 -3.15
N ARG A 39 -0.23 -7.75 -4.03
CA ARG A 39 0.15 -9.12 -3.70
C ARG A 39 1.60 -9.38 -4.07
N PHE A 40 2.32 -9.96 -3.12
CA PHE A 40 3.70 -10.39 -3.29
C PHE A 40 3.82 -11.88 -2.99
N GLN A 41 4.70 -12.55 -3.71
CA GLN A 41 5.12 -13.90 -3.39
C GLN A 41 6.50 -13.84 -2.73
N ALA A 42 6.64 -14.42 -1.54
CA ALA A 42 7.94 -14.61 -0.93
C ALA A 42 8.63 -15.84 -1.53
N SER A 43 9.92 -15.72 -1.80
CA SER A 43 10.79 -16.84 -2.24
C SER A 43 11.62 -17.40 -1.10
N SER A 44 12.00 -16.57 -0.13
CA SER A 44 12.80 -16.99 1.01
C SER A 44 12.57 -16.07 2.20
N VAL A 45 12.92 -16.56 3.39
CA VAL A 45 12.83 -15.84 4.65
C VAL A 45 14.10 -16.06 5.47
N SER A 46 14.51 -15.01 6.19
CA SER A 46 15.54 -15.03 7.22
C SER A 46 15.03 -14.30 8.46
N PHE A 47 15.59 -14.58 9.62
CA PHE A 47 15.23 -13.90 10.86
C PHE A 47 16.47 -13.60 11.71
N THR A 48 16.31 -12.68 12.64
CA THR A 48 17.27 -12.41 13.72
C THR A 48 16.50 -12.06 14.98
N ASP A 49 17.09 -12.37 16.12
CA ASP A 49 16.55 -12.09 17.45
C ASP A 49 17.58 -11.29 18.30
N LYS A 50 17.10 -10.73 19.40
CA LYS A 50 17.95 -10.02 20.35
C LYS A 50 18.58 -10.98 21.35
N LYS A 51 19.85 -10.71 21.66
CA LYS A 51 20.57 -11.28 22.80
C LYS A 51 20.06 -10.67 24.12
N GLU A 52 20.36 -11.32 25.25
CA GLU A 52 20.05 -10.80 26.60
C GLU A 52 20.64 -9.41 26.86
N ASN A 53 21.78 -9.08 26.24
CA ASN A 53 22.42 -7.77 26.34
C ASN A 53 21.78 -6.69 25.44
N GLY A 54 20.68 -7.00 24.73
CA GLY A 54 19.96 -6.10 23.85
C GLY A 54 20.56 -5.93 22.44
N GLN A 55 21.69 -6.56 22.14
CA GLN A 55 22.27 -6.56 20.80
C GLN A 55 21.55 -7.58 19.89
N TRP A 56 21.48 -7.30 18.59
CA TRP A 56 20.95 -8.25 17.62
C TRP A 56 21.95 -9.36 17.33
N ASN A 57 21.47 -10.58 17.21
CA ASN A 57 22.21 -11.69 16.64
C ASN A 57 22.48 -11.46 15.13
N GLU A 58 23.36 -12.26 14.55
CA GLU A 58 23.47 -12.33 13.11
C GLU A 58 22.18 -12.87 12.50
N TRP A 59 21.91 -12.48 11.25
CA TRP A 59 20.78 -13.03 10.52
C TRP A 59 20.97 -14.53 10.28
N SER A 60 19.91 -15.30 10.41
CA SER A 60 19.92 -16.70 9.99
C SER A 60 20.17 -16.80 8.48
N ASP A 61 20.59 -17.96 8.01
CA ASP A 61 20.58 -18.24 6.58
C ASP A 61 19.16 -18.10 6.02
N PHE A 62 19.08 -17.65 4.76
CA PHE A 62 17.79 -17.63 4.07
C PHE A 62 17.31 -19.05 3.79
N VAL A 63 16.08 -19.35 4.17
CA VAL A 63 15.41 -20.61 3.85
C VAL A 63 14.28 -20.35 2.86
N ASP A 64 14.02 -21.31 1.97
CA ASP A 64 12.93 -21.22 0.99
C ASP A 64 11.58 -21.02 1.69
N ALA A 65 10.81 -20.06 1.20
CA ALA A 65 9.49 -19.75 1.72
C ALA A 65 8.53 -19.43 0.57
N LYS A 66 7.50 -20.25 0.40
CA LYS A 66 6.42 -20.00 -0.59
C LYS A 66 5.23 -19.39 0.11
N VAL A 67 5.32 -18.12 0.44
CA VAL A 67 4.35 -17.40 1.27
C VAL A 67 3.74 -16.25 0.47
N LEU A 68 2.41 -16.12 0.49
CA LEU A 68 1.71 -15.01 -0.13
C LEU A 68 1.56 -13.88 0.89
N ILE A 69 2.07 -12.69 0.55
CA ILE A 69 1.91 -11.46 1.32
C ILE A 69 0.93 -10.56 0.58
N THR A 70 -0.08 -10.07 1.28
CA THR A 70 -1.09 -9.16 0.73
C THR A 70 -1.12 -7.87 1.52
N VAL A 71 -1.03 -6.72 0.85
CA VAL A 71 -1.18 -5.38 1.43
C VAL A 71 -2.49 -4.79 0.92
N ASP A 72 -3.48 -4.66 1.78
CA ASP A 72 -4.79 -4.08 1.49
C ASP A 72 -4.91 -2.72 2.21
N ALA A 73 -4.49 -1.65 1.53
CA ALA A 73 -4.57 -0.30 2.09
C ALA A 73 -6.00 0.17 2.35
N LYS A 74 -6.99 -0.37 1.63
CA LYS A 74 -8.41 -0.03 1.83
C LYS A 74 -8.93 -0.54 3.18
N LYS A 75 -8.41 -1.68 3.63
CA LYS A 75 -8.78 -2.30 4.91
C LYS A 75 -7.79 -1.99 6.03
N ASP A 76 -6.72 -1.24 5.74
CA ASP A 76 -5.56 -1.07 6.63
C ASP A 76 -5.04 -2.41 7.14
N LEU A 77 -4.85 -3.36 6.26
CA LEU A 77 -4.54 -4.74 6.61
C LEU A 77 -3.40 -5.29 5.76
N ILE A 78 -2.43 -5.90 6.43
CA ILE A 78 -1.39 -6.71 5.79
C ILE A 78 -1.59 -8.15 6.27
N THR A 79 -1.49 -9.13 5.36
CA THR A 79 -1.58 -10.55 5.70
C THR A 79 -0.38 -11.30 5.13
N ILE A 80 0.15 -12.23 5.92
CA ILE A 80 1.15 -13.20 5.52
C ILE A 80 0.50 -14.58 5.60
N ASN A 81 0.25 -15.19 4.44
CA ASN A 81 -0.38 -16.49 4.34
C ASN A 81 0.71 -17.57 4.31
N SER A 82 1.13 -18.02 5.48
CA SER A 82 1.99 -19.18 5.70
C SER A 82 1.15 -20.36 6.21
N SER A 83 1.76 -21.35 6.85
CA SER A 83 1.03 -22.43 7.54
C SER A 83 0.03 -21.89 8.59
N GLU A 84 0.40 -20.78 9.24
CA GLU A 84 -0.50 -19.97 10.06
C GLU A 84 -0.66 -18.60 9.42
N VAL A 85 -1.91 -18.14 9.27
CA VAL A 85 -2.20 -16.81 8.73
C VAL A 85 -1.86 -15.75 9.77
N GLN A 86 -0.91 -14.89 9.45
CA GLN A 86 -0.57 -13.72 10.26
C GLN A 86 -1.27 -12.50 9.68
N SER A 87 -1.90 -11.71 10.53
CA SER A 87 -2.61 -10.48 10.16
C SER A 87 -2.06 -9.31 10.96
N PHE A 88 -1.84 -8.19 10.23
CA PHE A 88 -1.27 -6.98 10.78
C PHE A 88 -2.21 -5.82 10.46
N LYS A 89 -2.81 -5.23 11.47
CA LYS A 89 -3.61 -4.00 11.31
C LYS A 89 -2.68 -2.82 11.22
N ILE A 90 -2.73 -2.07 10.12
CA ILE A 90 -1.98 -0.83 9.95
C ILE A 90 -2.59 0.24 10.86
N LYS A 91 -1.77 0.86 11.69
CA LYS A 91 -2.14 1.95 12.59
C LYS A 91 -1.69 3.30 12.08
N ALA A 92 -0.54 3.33 11.41
CA ALA A 92 -0.03 4.52 10.76
C ALA A 92 0.79 4.16 9.52
N TYR A 93 0.77 5.04 8.54
CA TYR A 93 1.62 5.03 7.37
C TYR A 93 2.77 5.99 7.63
N GLY A 94 4.02 5.51 7.54
CA GLY A 94 5.18 6.36 7.72
C GLY A 94 5.53 7.15 6.47
N GLU A 95 6.53 8.01 6.58
CA GLU A 95 7.03 8.81 5.46
C GLU A 95 7.79 7.91 4.47
N ILE A 96 7.39 7.97 3.20
CA ILE A 96 8.03 7.20 2.13
C ILE A 96 9.38 7.83 1.81
N THR A 97 10.44 7.03 1.84
CA THR A 97 11.76 7.43 1.35
C THR A 97 11.93 6.91 -0.08
N ASP A 98 12.19 7.80 -1.02
CA ASP A 98 12.45 7.44 -2.42
C ASP A 98 13.66 8.22 -2.94
N ASN A 99 14.76 7.52 -3.23
CA ASN A 99 15.98 8.08 -3.77
C ASN A 99 16.60 7.12 -4.82
N ASP A 100 17.78 7.45 -5.35
CA ASP A 100 18.44 6.65 -6.41
C ASP A 100 18.88 5.24 -5.96
N GLU A 101 18.90 4.97 -4.66
CA GLU A 101 19.37 3.69 -4.11
C GLU A 101 18.23 2.81 -3.66
N VAL A 102 17.27 3.41 -2.95
CA VAL A 102 16.18 2.67 -2.30
C VAL A 102 14.84 3.40 -2.41
N ASN A 103 13.78 2.61 -2.42
CA ASN A 103 12.43 3.06 -2.09
C ASN A 103 11.99 2.30 -0.83
N ILE A 104 11.55 3.01 0.22
CA ILE A 104 11.12 2.45 1.50
C ILE A 104 9.71 2.90 1.80
N VAL A 105 8.81 1.96 2.01
CA VAL A 105 7.42 2.20 2.42
C VAL A 105 7.23 1.63 3.83
N PRO A 106 7.14 2.47 4.87
CA PRO A 106 7.00 2.03 6.25
C PRO A 106 5.55 2.00 6.72
N PHE A 107 5.25 1.04 7.62
CA PHE A 107 3.95 0.89 8.29
C PHE A 107 4.17 0.61 9.77
N GLU A 108 3.41 1.30 10.62
CA GLU A 108 3.27 0.93 12.03
C GLU A 108 2.07 0.01 12.17
N CYS A 109 2.28 -1.17 12.74
CA CYS A 109 1.27 -2.22 12.76
C CYS A 109 1.07 -2.81 14.16
N VAL A 110 -0.07 -3.49 14.30
CA VAL A 110 -0.37 -4.37 15.44
C VAL A 110 -0.81 -5.72 14.87
N ASP A 111 -0.21 -6.79 15.34
CA ASP A 111 -0.55 -8.15 14.92
C ASP A 111 -1.85 -8.68 15.56
N ASN A 112 -2.25 -9.90 15.20
CA ASN A 112 -3.45 -10.56 15.73
C ASN A 112 -3.33 -10.98 17.21
N LYS A 113 -2.14 -10.84 17.83
CA LYS A 113 -1.88 -11.03 19.27
C LYS A 113 -1.73 -9.69 20.01
N PHE A 114 -2.08 -8.57 19.32
CA PHE A 114 -1.95 -7.20 19.84
C PHE A 114 -0.50 -6.74 20.08
N SER A 115 0.49 -7.42 19.52
CA SER A 115 1.89 -7.00 19.58
C SER A 115 2.17 -5.90 18.55
N LYS A 116 2.83 -4.82 18.97
CA LYS A 116 3.27 -3.75 18.09
C LYS A 116 4.45 -4.22 17.25
N CYS A 117 4.45 -3.87 15.98
CA CYS A 117 5.54 -4.11 15.07
C CYS A 117 5.63 -3.03 13.98
N ASN A 118 6.80 -2.88 13.40
CA ASN A 118 7.02 -2.06 12.21
C ASN A 118 7.21 -2.97 11.01
N ILE A 119 6.54 -2.63 9.90
CA ILE A 119 6.68 -3.33 8.62
C ILE A 119 7.28 -2.36 7.62
N LEU A 120 8.30 -2.83 6.87
CA LEU A 120 8.93 -2.07 5.80
C LEU A 120 8.88 -2.86 4.51
N ILE A 121 8.51 -2.21 3.41
CA ILE A 121 8.73 -2.72 2.06
C ILE A 121 9.90 -1.93 1.49
N ILE A 122 11.01 -2.59 1.19
CA ILE A 122 12.22 -1.96 0.71
C ILE A 122 12.54 -2.47 -0.69
N THR A 123 12.56 -1.57 -1.67
CA THR A 123 13.06 -1.84 -3.02
C THR A 123 14.48 -1.32 -3.13
N LYS A 124 15.45 -2.21 -3.35
CA LYS A 124 16.86 -1.89 -3.54
C LYS A 124 17.14 -1.70 -5.03
N LYS A 125 17.14 -0.46 -5.49
CA LYS A 125 17.23 -0.10 -6.91
C LYS A 125 18.54 -0.56 -7.56
N LYS A 126 19.65 -0.45 -6.83
CA LYS A 126 20.99 -0.87 -7.30
C LYS A 126 21.20 -2.40 -7.28
N GLU A 127 20.32 -3.15 -6.62
CA GLU A 127 20.36 -4.61 -6.56
C GLU A 127 19.32 -5.23 -7.48
N ASN A 128 19.25 -4.78 -8.72
CA ASN A 128 18.28 -5.24 -9.73
C ASN A 128 16.81 -5.11 -9.26
N ASN A 129 16.50 -4.02 -8.56
CA ASN A 129 15.19 -3.77 -7.97
C ASN A 129 14.72 -4.90 -7.02
N ARG A 130 15.64 -5.50 -6.30
CA ARG A 130 15.30 -6.52 -5.30
C ARG A 130 14.37 -5.93 -4.25
N VAL A 131 13.24 -6.60 -4.04
CA VAL A 131 12.24 -6.17 -3.04
C VAL A 131 12.32 -7.07 -1.82
N GLN A 132 12.35 -6.46 -0.66
CA GLN A 132 12.35 -7.13 0.64
C GLN A 132 11.21 -6.61 1.52
N PHE A 133 10.59 -7.51 2.24
CA PHE A 133 9.53 -7.23 3.19
C PHE A 133 10.03 -7.56 4.60
N TYR A 134 10.13 -6.56 5.46
CA TYR A 134 10.60 -6.68 6.83
C TYR A 134 9.44 -6.61 7.81
N VAL A 135 9.46 -7.48 8.82
CA VAL A 135 8.58 -7.41 10.01
C VAL A 135 9.49 -7.28 11.21
N THR A 136 9.40 -6.17 11.94
CA THR A 136 10.27 -5.86 13.07
C THR A 136 9.46 -5.72 14.34
N TYR A 137 9.63 -6.66 15.24
CA TYR A 137 9.19 -6.60 16.63
C TYR A 137 10.30 -6.07 17.53
N ASN A 138 10.02 -5.92 18.82
CA ASN A 138 11.03 -5.49 19.78
C ASN A 138 12.18 -6.49 19.93
N GLU A 139 11.90 -7.80 19.92
CA GLU A 139 12.86 -8.88 20.21
C GLU A 139 13.25 -9.71 18.98
N VAL A 140 12.50 -9.62 17.88
CA VAL A 140 12.73 -10.43 16.68
C VAL A 140 12.45 -9.64 15.41
N LYS A 141 13.21 -9.92 14.35
CA LYS A 141 13.00 -9.39 13.01
C LYS A 141 12.95 -10.51 12.00
N PHE A 142 12.08 -10.35 11.01
CA PHE A 142 11.99 -11.23 9.86
C PHE A 142 12.23 -10.42 8.59
N VAL A 143 12.88 -11.01 7.60
CA VAL A 143 13.01 -10.46 6.26
C VAL A 143 12.63 -11.50 5.23
N TYR A 144 11.72 -11.14 4.34
CA TYR A 144 11.31 -11.96 3.20
C TYR A 144 11.85 -11.35 1.92
N ASN A 145 12.49 -12.14 1.05
CA ASN A 145 12.73 -11.75 -0.33
C ASN A 145 11.43 -11.98 -1.10
N ILE A 146 10.89 -10.92 -1.70
CA ILE A 146 9.57 -10.93 -2.33
C ILE A 146 9.63 -10.45 -3.77
N TYR A 147 8.62 -10.84 -4.56
CA TYR A 147 8.39 -10.35 -5.92
C TYR A 147 6.90 -10.14 -6.16
N SER A 148 6.56 -9.26 -7.08
CA SER A 148 5.17 -9.00 -7.47
C SER A 148 4.58 -10.25 -8.13
N LYS A 149 3.34 -10.55 -7.80
CA LYS A 149 2.58 -11.67 -8.36
C LYS A 149 1.57 -11.17 -9.39
#